data_f96f4783fd6a82fd20eeaa50f56b5373
#
_entry.id   f96f4783fd6a82fd20eeaa50f56b5373
#
_cell.length_a   1.000
_cell.length_b   1.000
_cell.length_c   1.000
_cell.angle_alpha   90.00
_cell.angle_beta   90.00
_cell.angle_gamma   90.00
#
_symmetry.space_group_name_H-M   'P 1'
#
loop_
_entity.id
_entity.type
_entity.pdbx_description
1 polymer ?
#
loop_
_entity_poly.entity_id
_entity_poly.type
_entity_poly.pdbx_seq_one_letter_code
_entity_poly.pdbx_strand_id
1 'polypeptide(L)'
;MEIDIKEFYKKETKQCKNYNIEIARCVIDKEAINSFIKGNIVKFIFFDKQYADISSDDTINEIHKFKAKYRGNTYVRIPISIVKKDGDKYVKGIVIVEDTINPDGYAVVSKHDLYYNYKDMRYAPKEKRITFGTYLCKESLSMYNSILSGDIFSVIITDTDKNEIIYNKIISGKSLIKEMVNFDEEIQKTINKIII
;
A
#
# COMPACT_ATOMS: atom_id res chain seq x y z
N MET A 1 0.87 4.08 9.21
CA MET A 1 -0.38 4.18 8.41
C MET A 1 -1.28 3.06 8.92
N GLU A 2 -2.34 3.41 9.60
CA GLU A 2 -3.31 2.44 10.13
C GLU A 2 -4.41 2.27 9.10
N ILE A 3 -4.69 1.01 8.74
CA ILE A 3 -5.87 0.63 7.98
C ILE A 3 -6.87 0.18 9.02
N ASP A 4 -8.01 0.88 9.12
CA ASP A 4 -9.09 0.50 10.03
C ASP A 4 -9.81 -0.73 9.45
N ILE A 5 -9.44 -1.90 9.95
CA ILE A 5 -10.01 -3.17 9.51
C ILE A 5 -10.95 -3.68 10.58
N LYS A 6 -12.21 -3.77 10.21
CA LYS A 6 -13.30 -4.17 11.12
C LYS A 6 -13.60 -5.67 11.09
N GLU A 7 -13.23 -6.36 10.02
CA GLU A 7 -13.55 -7.77 9.83
C GLU A 7 -12.34 -8.58 9.36
N PHE A 8 -12.25 -9.80 9.88
CA PHE A 8 -11.21 -10.75 9.51
C PHE A 8 -11.85 -12.00 8.91
N TYR A 9 -11.31 -12.43 7.78
CA TYR A 9 -11.67 -13.67 7.15
C TYR A 9 -10.59 -14.72 7.41
N LYS A 10 -11.02 -15.90 7.87
CA LYS A 10 -10.13 -17.07 8.04
C LYS A 10 -8.93 -16.80 8.99
N LYS A 11 -9.23 -16.60 10.27
CA LYS A 11 -8.20 -16.55 11.32
C LYS A 11 -7.61 -17.94 11.56
N GLU A 12 -6.30 -18.07 11.44
CA GLU A 12 -5.56 -19.27 11.82
C GLU A 12 -4.63 -18.96 12.99
N THR A 13 -4.57 -19.89 13.93
CA THR A 13 -3.67 -19.80 15.09
C THR A 13 -2.83 -21.07 15.14
N LYS A 14 -1.51 -20.92 15.18
CA LYS A 14 -0.58 -22.04 15.29
C LYS A 14 0.46 -21.77 16.38
N GLN A 15 0.72 -22.80 17.16
CA GLN A 15 1.84 -22.78 18.11
C GLN A 15 3.11 -23.27 17.43
N CYS A 16 4.20 -22.56 17.65
CA CYS A 16 5.52 -22.87 17.15
C CYS A 16 6.51 -22.64 18.28
N LYS A 17 7.03 -23.71 18.92
CA LYS A 17 7.86 -23.62 20.15
C LYS A 17 7.14 -22.80 21.24
N ASN A 18 7.82 -21.75 21.73
CA ASN A 18 7.31 -20.77 22.68
C ASN A 18 6.60 -19.56 22.02
N TYR A 19 6.19 -19.68 20.77
CA TYR A 19 5.47 -18.64 20.07
C TYR A 19 4.06 -19.08 19.68
N ASN A 20 3.09 -18.22 19.93
CA ASN A 20 1.75 -18.33 19.39
C ASN A 20 1.63 -17.38 18.19
N ILE A 21 1.35 -17.92 17.01
CA ILE A 21 1.27 -17.17 15.74
C ILE A 21 -0.19 -17.12 15.31
N GLU A 22 -0.75 -15.94 15.27
CA GLU A 22 -2.09 -15.69 14.78
C GLU A 22 -2.01 -14.93 13.45
N ILE A 23 -2.62 -15.47 12.41
CA ILE A 23 -2.73 -14.84 11.10
C ILE A 23 -4.19 -14.83 10.71
N ALA A 24 -4.67 -13.67 10.31
CA ALA A 24 -6.01 -13.51 9.76
C ALA A 24 -5.95 -12.70 8.48
N ARG A 25 -6.60 -13.19 7.42
CA ARG A 25 -6.79 -12.40 6.20
C ARG A 25 -7.81 -11.31 6.49
N CYS A 26 -7.47 -10.08 6.13
CA CYS A 26 -8.33 -8.93 6.35
C CYS A 26 -9.40 -8.84 5.26
N VAL A 27 -10.65 -8.60 5.66
CA VAL A 27 -11.71 -8.20 4.73
C VAL A 27 -11.60 -6.71 4.52
N ILE A 28 -11.41 -6.30 3.27
CA ILE A 28 -11.23 -4.90 2.92
C ILE A 28 -12.47 -4.43 2.18
N ASP A 29 -13.23 -3.61 2.84
CA ASP A 29 -14.39 -2.96 2.27
C ASP A 29 -14.03 -1.65 1.54
N LYS A 30 -15.04 -1.03 0.93
CA LYS A 30 -14.87 0.23 0.20
C LYS A 30 -14.42 1.38 1.11
N GLU A 31 -14.79 1.35 2.39
CA GLU A 31 -14.43 2.39 3.36
C GLU A 31 -12.95 2.29 3.73
N ALA A 32 -12.44 1.09 3.93
CA ALA A 32 -11.01 0.85 4.19
C ALA A 32 -10.14 1.27 3.00
N ILE A 33 -10.58 0.98 1.77
CA ILE A 33 -9.91 1.44 0.55
C ILE A 33 -9.87 2.97 0.51
N ASN A 34 -10.99 3.63 0.72
CA ASN A 34 -11.08 5.09 0.72
C ASN A 34 -10.20 5.71 1.83
N SER A 35 -10.21 5.12 3.02
CA SER A 35 -9.37 5.55 4.14
C SER A 35 -7.89 5.45 3.80
N PHE A 36 -7.47 4.33 3.21
CA PHE A 36 -6.10 4.15 2.73
C PHE A 36 -5.70 5.23 1.73
N ILE A 37 -6.54 5.47 0.72
CA ILE A 37 -6.27 6.47 -0.32
C ILE A 37 -6.17 7.87 0.28
N LYS A 38 -7.08 8.24 1.18
CA LYS A 38 -7.10 9.57 1.85
C LYS A 38 -5.89 9.79 2.76
N GLY A 39 -5.54 8.78 3.55
CA GLY A 39 -4.41 8.83 4.48
C GLY A 39 -3.03 8.73 3.82
N ASN A 40 -2.95 8.36 2.55
CA ASN A 40 -1.69 8.17 1.87
C ASN A 40 -1.10 9.50 1.39
N ILE A 41 0.21 9.69 1.56
CA ILE A 41 0.92 10.85 1.04
C ILE A 41 1.09 10.79 -0.49
N VAL A 42 1.08 9.59 -1.06
CA VAL A 42 1.06 9.37 -2.50
C VAL A 42 -0.39 9.47 -2.98
N LYS A 43 -0.62 10.28 -3.97
CA LYS A 43 -1.94 10.43 -4.61
C LYS A 43 -1.94 9.72 -5.96
N PHE A 44 -3.03 9.01 -6.23
CA PHE A 44 -3.27 8.39 -7.52
C PHE A 44 -4.19 9.31 -8.33
N ILE A 45 -3.76 9.70 -9.52
CA ILE A 45 -4.48 10.61 -10.41
C ILE A 45 -4.72 9.87 -11.70
N PHE A 46 -5.99 9.67 -12.06
CA PHE A 46 -6.38 9.06 -13.32
C PHE A 46 -6.91 10.10 -14.27
N PHE A 47 -6.74 9.88 -15.58
CA PHE A 47 -7.13 10.83 -16.62
C PHE A 47 -8.56 10.63 -17.09
N ASP A 48 -9.13 9.44 -16.89
CA ASP A 48 -10.47 9.08 -17.36
C ASP A 48 -11.46 9.02 -16.19
N LYS A 49 -12.70 9.46 -16.46
CA LYS A 49 -13.83 9.43 -15.51
C LYS A 49 -14.23 8.03 -15.07
N GLN A 50 -14.05 7.04 -15.92
CA GLN A 50 -14.40 5.66 -15.60
C GLN A 50 -13.59 5.10 -14.41
N TYR A 51 -12.50 5.76 -14.03
CA TYR A 51 -11.63 5.39 -12.92
C TYR A 51 -11.79 6.28 -11.68
N ALA A 52 -12.83 7.12 -11.66
CA ALA A 52 -13.10 8.02 -10.53
C ALA A 52 -13.30 7.27 -9.21
N ASP A 53 -13.79 6.02 -9.26
CA ASP A 53 -13.96 5.17 -8.08
C ASP A 53 -12.64 4.72 -7.44
N ILE A 54 -11.51 4.88 -8.16
CA ILE A 54 -10.17 4.49 -7.73
C ILE A 54 -9.35 5.73 -7.34
N SER A 55 -9.71 6.90 -7.86
CA SER A 55 -9.05 8.15 -7.48
C SER A 55 -9.47 8.56 -6.06
N SER A 56 -8.49 8.95 -5.25
CA SER A 56 -8.78 9.58 -3.96
C SER A 56 -9.49 10.90 -4.21
N ASP A 57 -10.72 10.97 -3.77
CA ASP A 57 -11.56 12.16 -3.75
C ASP A 57 -12.06 12.71 -5.08
N ASP A 58 -13.37 12.57 -5.15
CA ASP A 58 -14.28 13.46 -5.87
C ASP A 58 -13.79 13.99 -7.21
N THR A 59 -14.22 13.28 -8.25
CA THR A 59 -14.42 13.86 -9.56
C THR A 59 -13.21 14.52 -10.25
N ILE A 60 -13.21 14.38 -11.53
CA ILE A 60 -12.31 14.97 -12.52
C ILE A 60 -12.05 16.48 -12.36
N ASN A 61 -12.95 17.20 -11.73
CA ASN A 61 -12.70 18.59 -11.32
C ASN A 61 -11.53 18.67 -10.32
N GLU A 62 -11.39 17.68 -9.46
CA GLU A 62 -10.25 17.58 -8.55
C GLU A 62 -8.95 17.20 -9.27
N ILE A 63 -9.01 16.40 -10.34
CA ILE A 63 -7.84 16.11 -11.18
C ILE A 63 -7.32 17.37 -11.84
N HIS A 64 -8.19 18.21 -12.36
CA HIS A 64 -7.80 19.50 -12.96
C HIS A 64 -7.28 20.48 -11.90
N LYS A 65 -7.94 20.57 -10.75
CA LYS A 65 -7.46 21.36 -9.62
C LYS A 65 -6.14 20.83 -9.10
N PHE A 66 -5.99 19.51 -9.00
CA PHE A 66 -4.75 18.87 -8.59
C PHE A 66 -3.63 19.17 -9.58
N LYS A 67 -3.86 19.03 -10.88
CA LYS A 67 -2.88 19.39 -11.92
C LYS A 67 -2.46 20.86 -11.81
N ALA A 68 -3.41 21.77 -11.58
CA ALA A 68 -3.13 23.19 -11.39
C ALA A 68 -2.37 23.46 -10.08
N LYS A 69 -2.83 22.88 -8.97
CA LYS A 69 -2.24 23.05 -7.63
C LYS A 69 -0.81 22.51 -7.51
N TYR A 70 -0.55 21.36 -8.16
CA TYR A 70 0.75 20.69 -8.05
C TYR A 70 1.66 20.93 -9.24
N ARG A 71 1.23 21.73 -10.23
CA ARG A 71 2.04 22.13 -11.38
C ARG A 71 3.24 22.95 -10.87
N GLY A 72 4.43 22.34 -10.83
CA GLY A 72 5.65 22.94 -10.28
C GLY A 72 5.94 22.59 -8.82
N ASN A 73 4.98 22.09 -8.03
CA ASN A 73 5.19 21.61 -6.67
C ASN A 73 5.25 20.08 -6.57
N THR A 74 4.90 19.37 -7.63
CA THR A 74 5.01 17.92 -7.72
C THR A 74 6.49 17.54 -7.71
N TYR A 75 6.87 16.76 -6.72
CA TYR A 75 8.27 16.38 -6.58
C TYR A 75 8.62 15.18 -7.44
N VAL A 76 7.80 14.13 -7.36
CA VAL A 76 7.93 12.90 -8.15
C VAL A 76 6.57 12.52 -8.69
N ARG A 77 6.53 12.11 -9.94
CA ARG A 77 5.38 11.46 -10.56
C ARG A 77 5.86 10.23 -11.33
N ILE A 78 5.16 9.14 -11.18
CA ILE A 78 5.41 7.89 -11.89
C ILE A 78 4.20 7.57 -12.73
N PRO A 79 4.34 7.34 -14.04
CA PRO A 79 3.22 6.97 -14.90
C PRO A 79 2.68 5.60 -14.50
N ILE A 80 1.37 5.47 -14.51
CA ILE A 80 0.66 4.24 -14.13
C ILE A 80 -0.36 3.88 -15.19
N SER A 81 -0.59 2.58 -15.36
CA SER A 81 -1.68 2.02 -16.14
C SER A 81 -2.52 1.07 -15.30
N ILE A 82 -3.79 0.97 -15.66
CA ILE A 82 -4.77 0.15 -14.96
C ILE A 82 -4.83 -1.21 -15.62
N VAL A 83 -4.63 -2.25 -14.83
CA VAL A 83 -4.81 -3.64 -15.27
C VAL A 83 -6.28 -4.01 -15.12
N LYS A 84 -6.98 -4.11 -16.25
CA LYS A 84 -8.37 -4.59 -16.30
C LYS A 84 -8.40 -6.09 -16.48
N LYS A 85 -9.41 -6.74 -15.89
CA LYS A 85 -9.77 -8.11 -16.26
C LYS A 85 -10.69 -8.05 -17.48
N ASP A 86 -10.45 -8.91 -18.48
CA ASP A 86 -11.35 -9.04 -19.63
C ASP A 86 -12.80 -9.24 -19.15
N GLY A 87 -13.68 -8.35 -19.62
CA GLY A 87 -15.12 -8.44 -19.39
C GLY A 87 -15.66 -7.89 -18.06
N ASP A 88 -14.83 -7.54 -17.10
CA ASP A 88 -15.27 -6.98 -15.79
C ASP A 88 -14.98 -5.48 -15.69
N LYS A 89 -15.94 -4.75 -15.12
CA LYS A 89 -15.77 -3.31 -14.79
C LYS A 89 -14.79 -3.05 -13.64
N TYR A 90 -14.26 -4.09 -13.02
CA TYR A 90 -13.41 -3.98 -11.84
C TYR A 90 -11.94 -3.87 -12.23
N VAL A 91 -11.27 -2.88 -11.70
CA VAL A 91 -9.82 -2.72 -11.79
C VAL A 91 -9.17 -3.77 -10.90
N LYS A 92 -8.35 -4.64 -11.49
CA LYS A 92 -7.61 -5.66 -10.74
C LYS A 92 -6.34 -5.14 -10.09
N GLY A 93 -5.84 -4.02 -10.56
CA GLY A 93 -4.60 -3.46 -10.06
C GLY A 93 -4.10 -2.30 -10.91
N ILE A 94 -3.04 -1.69 -10.45
CA ILE A 94 -2.36 -0.57 -11.09
C ILE A 94 -0.91 -0.96 -11.25
N VAL A 95 -0.36 -0.76 -12.43
CA VAL A 95 1.04 -1.03 -12.73
C VAL A 95 1.79 0.24 -13.11
N ILE A 96 3.09 0.27 -12.84
CA ILE A 96 3.98 1.31 -13.35
C ILE A 96 4.26 0.96 -14.81
N VAL A 97 4.16 1.96 -15.69
CA VAL A 97 4.52 1.80 -17.10
C VAL A 97 5.79 2.58 -17.40
N GLU A 98 6.65 1.98 -18.22
CA GLU A 98 7.89 2.64 -18.68
C GLU A 98 7.58 3.64 -19.80
N ASP A 99 6.60 3.30 -20.64
CA ASP A 99 6.15 4.19 -21.71
C ASP A 99 5.25 5.29 -21.12
N THR A 100 5.69 6.53 -21.25
CA THR A 100 5.00 7.72 -20.75
C THR A 100 4.07 8.37 -21.77
N ILE A 101 3.95 7.81 -22.98
CA ILE A 101 3.20 8.45 -24.08
C ILE A 101 1.69 8.43 -23.77
N ASN A 102 1.17 7.32 -23.27
CA ASN A 102 -0.26 7.15 -22.98
C ASN A 102 -0.51 6.47 -21.62
N PRO A 103 -0.08 7.03 -20.49
CA PRO A 103 -0.42 6.47 -19.20
C PRO A 103 -1.90 6.72 -18.87
N ASP A 104 -2.51 5.81 -18.13
CA ASP A 104 -3.88 6.03 -17.62
C ASP A 104 -3.91 7.07 -16.48
N GLY A 105 -2.76 7.34 -15.87
CA GLY A 105 -2.63 8.31 -14.80
C GLY A 105 -1.21 8.42 -14.24
N TYR A 106 -1.11 8.98 -13.04
CA TYR A 106 0.15 9.10 -12.30
C TYR A 106 -0.03 8.77 -10.83
N ALA A 107 0.96 8.09 -10.25
CA ALA A 107 1.21 8.11 -8.82
C ALA A 107 2.12 9.31 -8.51
N VAL A 108 1.71 10.15 -7.55
CA VAL A 108 2.34 11.44 -7.31
C VAL A 108 2.61 11.65 -5.83
N VAL A 109 3.81 12.11 -5.50
CA VAL A 109 4.12 12.66 -4.18
C VAL A 109 4.50 14.13 -4.32
N SER A 110 3.84 14.99 -3.55
CA SER A 110 4.13 16.43 -3.58
C SER A 110 5.37 16.76 -2.72
N LYS A 111 6.03 17.85 -3.07
CA LYS A 111 7.13 18.39 -2.27
C LYS A 111 6.69 18.72 -0.84
N HIS A 112 5.48 19.28 -0.70
CA HIS A 112 4.91 19.63 0.59
C HIS A 112 4.73 18.39 1.47
N ASP A 113 4.04 17.36 0.95
CA ASP A 113 3.75 16.14 1.71
C ASP A 113 5.03 15.39 2.07
N LEU A 114 6.00 15.36 1.13
CA LEU A 114 7.31 14.76 1.39
C LEU A 114 8.03 15.44 2.57
N TYR A 115 8.05 16.77 2.61
CA TYR A 115 8.74 17.53 3.66
C TYR A 115 8.01 17.55 4.99
N TYR A 116 6.68 17.49 4.96
CA TYR A 116 5.87 17.44 6.16
C TYR A 116 6.04 16.11 6.90
N ASN A 117 6.00 15.01 6.16
CA ASN A 117 6.07 13.67 6.73
C ASN A 117 7.52 13.19 6.98
N TYR A 118 8.49 13.68 6.20
CA TYR A 118 9.89 13.27 6.27
C TYR A 118 10.80 14.49 6.35
N LYS A 119 10.98 15.02 7.56
CA LYS A 119 11.70 16.28 7.80
C LYS A 119 13.10 16.30 7.22
N ASP A 120 13.81 15.19 7.28
CA ASP A 120 15.17 15.05 6.73
C ASP A 120 15.23 15.24 5.22
N MET A 121 14.14 14.95 4.51
CA MET A 121 14.05 15.14 3.07
C MET A 121 14.08 16.63 2.66
N ARG A 122 13.78 17.55 3.58
CA ARG A 122 13.86 18.99 3.30
C ARG A 122 15.29 19.43 2.93
N TYR A 123 16.28 18.81 3.57
CA TYR A 123 17.69 19.17 3.43
C TYR A 123 18.47 18.17 2.55
N ALA A 124 17.87 17.08 2.14
CA ALA A 124 18.51 16.07 1.32
C ALA A 124 18.79 16.58 -0.11
N PRO A 125 19.83 16.07 -0.81
CA PRO A 125 20.07 16.35 -2.23
C PRO A 125 18.85 16.00 -3.10
N LYS A 126 18.72 16.66 -4.26
CA LYS A 126 17.59 16.48 -5.17
C LYS A 126 17.43 15.03 -5.60
N GLU A 127 18.54 14.37 -5.95
CA GLU A 127 18.57 12.97 -6.39
C GLU A 127 18.04 12.04 -5.31
N LYS A 128 18.48 12.22 -4.07
CA LYS A 128 18.00 11.43 -2.92
C LYS A 128 16.50 11.61 -2.71
N ARG A 129 15.99 12.84 -2.85
CA ARG A 129 14.56 13.15 -2.73
C ARG A 129 13.74 12.48 -3.83
N ILE A 130 14.24 12.50 -5.09
CA ILE A 130 13.58 11.82 -6.21
C ILE A 130 13.55 10.30 -5.99
N THR A 131 14.67 9.71 -5.63
CA THR A 131 14.77 8.28 -5.34
C THR A 131 13.80 7.86 -4.23
N PHE A 132 13.76 8.62 -3.15
CA PHE A 132 12.87 8.37 -2.03
C PHE A 132 11.39 8.55 -2.41
N GLY A 133 11.05 9.62 -3.14
CA GLY A 133 9.69 9.83 -3.64
C GLY A 133 9.23 8.72 -4.60
N THR A 134 10.14 8.23 -5.46
CA THR A 134 9.90 7.08 -6.34
C THR A 134 9.64 5.80 -5.53
N TYR A 135 10.44 5.57 -4.50
CA TYR A 135 10.25 4.46 -3.58
C TYR A 135 8.86 4.51 -2.91
N LEU A 136 8.46 5.67 -2.38
CA LEU A 136 7.14 5.85 -1.76
C LEU A 136 6.00 5.58 -2.73
N CYS A 137 6.11 6.03 -3.98
CA CYS A 137 5.12 5.75 -5.01
C CYS A 137 5.00 4.24 -5.28
N LYS A 138 6.13 3.53 -5.39
CA LYS A 138 6.17 2.08 -5.62
C LYS A 138 5.58 1.29 -4.45
N GLU A 139 5.93 1.64 -3.21
CA GLU A 139 5.39 1.00 -2.01
C GLU A 139 3.88 1.23 -1.88
N SER A 140 3.41 2.46 -2.14
CA SER A 140 1.98 2.79 -2.11
C SER A 140 1.19 2.03 -3.18
N LEU A 141 1.73 1.89 -4.39
CA LEU A 141 1.13 1.09 -5.45
C LEU A 141 1.07 -0.40 -5.07
N SER A 142 2.16 -0.93 -4.50
CA SER A 142 2.21 -2.32 -4.04
C SER A 142 1.16 -2.58 -2.97
N MET A 143 1.04 -1.70 -1.97
CA MET A 143 0.04 -1.82 -0.92
C MET A 143 -1.38 -1.71 -1.49
N TYR A 144 -1.64 -0.76 -2.38
CA TYR A 144 -2.94 -0.59 -3.02
C TYR A 144 -3.35 -1.83 -3.81
N ASN A 145 -2.44 -2.41 -4.58
CA ASN A 145 -2.68 -3.65 -5.31
C ASN A 145 -2.98 -4.83 -4.37
N SER A 146 -2.26 -4.91 -3.24
CA SER A 146 -2.53 -5.93 -2.22
C SER A 146 -3.91 -5.75 -1.60
N ILE A 147 -4.35 -4.50 -1.38
CA ILE A 147 -5.70 -4.19 -0.91
C ILE A 147 -6.74 -4.67 -1.93
N LEU A 148 -6.58 -4.33 -3.21
CA LEU A 148 -7.52 -4.73 -4.27
C LEU A 148 -7.58 -6.25 -4.47
N SER A 149 -6.46 -6.95 -4.30
CA SER A 149 -6.39 -8.42 -4.42
C SER A 149 -6.82 -9.16 -3.14
N GLY A 150 -7.08 -8.45 -2.05
CA GLY A 150 -7.35 -9.04 -0.74
C GLY A 150 -6.14 -9.72 -0.12
N ASP A 151 -4.92 -9.35 -0.54
CA ASP A 151 -3.65 -9.89 -0.03
C ASP A 151 -3.12 -9.07 1.16
N ILE A 152 -3.99 -8.89 2.17
CA ILE A 152 -3.68 -8.16 3.40
C ILE A 152 -3.95 -9.06 4.60
N PHE A 153 -3.00 -9.11 5.51
CA PHE A 153 -3.03 -9.96 6.69
C PHE A 153 -2.83 -9.15 7.97
N SER A 154 -3.58 -9.51 9.01
CA SER A 154 -3.22 -9.20 10.39
C SER A 154 -2.34 -10.32 10.90
N VAL A 155 -1.17 -9.99 11.43
CA VAL A 155 -0.21 -10.96 11.97
C VAL A 155 0.12 -10.55 13.41
N ILE A 156 -0.14 -11.46 14.35
CA ILE A 156 0.21 -11.30 15.76
C ILE A 156 1.10 -12.48 16.17
N ILE A 157 2.25 -12.18 16.73
CA ILE A 157 3.15 -13.19 17.29
C ILE A 157 3.35 -12.87 18.76
N THR A 158 3.03 -13.84 19.63
CA THR A 158 3.15 -13.74 21.08
C THR A 158 4.22 -14.72 21.56
N ASP A 159 5.18 -14.25 22.33
CA ASP A 159 6.10 -15.09 23.11
C ASP A 159 5.31 -15.63 24.32
N THR A 160 5.08 -16.95 24.37
CA THR A 160 4.25 -17.57 25.39
C THR A 160 4.98 -17.68 26.74
N ASP A 161 6.31 -17.74 26.74
CA ASP A 161 7.12 -17.81 27.96
C ASP A 161 7.11 -16.47 28.69
N LYS A 162 7.15 -15.37 27.94
CA LYS A 162 7.13 -14.01 28.48
C LYS A 162 5.74 -13.41 28.57
N ASN A 163 4.76 -14.05 27.90
CA ASN A 163 3.42 -13.52 27.71
C ASN A 163 3.42 -12.11 27.08
N GLU A 164 4.29 -11.90 26.08
CA GLU A 164 4.54 -10.62 25.45
C GLU A 164 4.24 -10.71 23.94
N ILE A 165 3.56 -9.70 23.39
CA ILE A 165 3.37 -9.56 21.93
C ILE A 165 4.65 -8.98 21.35
N ILE A 166 5.38 -9.80 20.59
CA ILE A 166 6.63 -9.41 19.93
C ILE A 166 6.41 -8.85 18.51
N TYR A 167 5.25 -9.12 17.92
CA TYR A 167 4.89 -8.61 16.61
C TYR A 167 3.38 -8.45 16.49
N ASN A 168 2.93 -7.29 16.00
CA ASN A 168 1.53 -7.00 15.74
C ASN A 168 1.44 -5.98 14.60
N LYS A 169 1.11 -6.45 13.39
CA LYS A 169 0.98 -5.60 12.21
C LYS A 169 -0.11 -6.07 11.26
N ILE A 170 -0.69 -5.10 10.55
CA ILE A 170 -1.45 -5.33 9.33
C ILE A 170 -0.51 -5.08 8.15
N ILE A 171 -0.35 -6.09 7.30
CA ILE A 171 0.73 -6.11 6.31
C ILE A 171 0.29 -6.81 5.03
N SER A 172 0.80 -6.38 3.88
CA SER A 172 0.60 -7.10 2.62
C SER A 172 1.40 -8.40 2.62
N GLY A 173 0.92 -9.43 1.92
CA GLY A 173 1.62 -10.71 1.81
C GLY A 173 3.06 -10.54 1.31
N LYS A 174 3.29 -9.67 0.32
CA LYS A 174 4.65 -9.36 -0.18
C LYS A 174 5.55 -8.71 0.88
N SER A 175 5.00 -7.81 1.70
CA SER A 175 5.77 -7.16 2.77
C SER A 175 6.01 -8.13 3.92
N LEU A 176 5.06 -9.01 4.21
CA LEU A 176 5.23 -10.07 5.21
C LEU A 176 6.39 -11.00 4.84
N ILE A 177 6.47 -11.45 3.58
CA ILE A 177 7.58 -12.28 3.10
C ILE A 177 8.94 -11.56 3.30
N LYS A 178 9.02 -10.27 3.05
CA LYS A 178 10.25 -9.49 3.28
C LYS A 178 10.61 -9.37 4.77
N GLU A 179 9.61 -9.14 5.62
CA GLU A 179 9.84 -9.01 7.07
C GLU A 179 10.16 -10.35 7.74
N MET A 180 9.68 -11.45 7.16
CA MET A 180 9.95 -12.80 7.69
C MET A 180 11.43 -13.15 7.83
N VAL A 181 12.30 -12.54 7.02
CA VAL A 181 13.76 -12.74 7.12
C VAL A 181 14.30 -12.45 8.53
N ASN A 182 13.60 -11.61 9.28
CA ASN A 182 13.99 -11.24 10.65
C ASN A 182 13.47 -12.21 11.73
N PHE A 183 12.68 -13.23 11.34
CA PHE A 183 12.13 -14.22 12.26
C PHE A 183 12.95 -15.51 12.23
N ASP A 184 12.82 -16.29 13.32
CA ASP A 184 13.33 -17.66 13.39
C ASP A 184 12.80 -18.52 12.22
N GLU A 185 13.62 -19.44 11.71
CA GLU A 185 13.26 -20.28 10.54
C GLU A 185 11.97 -21.07 10.74
N GLU A 186 11.65 -21.49 11.97
CA GLU A 186 10.43 -22.24 12.24
C GLU A 186 9.21 -21.37 12.21
N ILE A 187 9.31 -20.12 12.70
CA ILE A 187 8.27 -19.11 12.56
C ILE A 187 8.02 -18.86 11.08
N GLN A 188 9.09 -18.66 10.30
CA GLN A 188 8.99 -18.46 8.83
C GLN A 188 8.27 -19.61 8.15
N LYS A 189 8.66 -20.87 8.46
CA LYS A 189 8.01 -22.07 7.90
C LYS A 189 6.54 -22.18 8.29
N THR A 190 6.20 -21.79 9.51
CA THR A 190 4.84 -21.82 10.03
C THR A 190 3.97 -20.78 9.32
N ILE A 191 4.45 -19.54 9.18
CA ILE A 191 3.77 -18.48 8.47
C ILE A 191 3.54 -18.84 7.00
N ASN A 192 4.57 -19.38 6.32
CA ASN A 192 4.46 -19.80 4.92
C ASN A 192 3.37 -20.87 4.71
N LYS A 193 3.19 -21.80 5.66
CA LYS A 193 2.13 -22.82 5.56
C LYS A 193 0.71 -22.28 5.75
N ILE A 194 0.56 -21.07 6.31
CA ILE A 194 -0.74 -20.45 6.53
C ILE A 194 -1.14 -19.57 5.35
N ILE A 195 -0.16 -18.90 4.71
CA ILE A 195 -0.41 -17.92 3.65
C ILE A 195 -0.63 -18.59 2.29
N ILE A 196 -0.04 -19.75 2.03
CA ILE A 196 -0.22 -20.53 0.80
C ILE A 196 -1.54 -21.30 0.86
#